data_850124759bd1d4b2fafd58a697d0d891
#
_entry.id   850124759bd1d4b2fafd58a697d0d891
#
_cell.length_a   1.000
_cell.length_b   1.000
_cell.length_c   1.000
_cell.angle_alpha   90.00
_cell.angle_beta   90.00
_cell.angle_gamma   90.00
#
_symmetry.space_group_name_H-M   'P 1'
#
loop_
_entity.id
_entity.type
_entity.pdbx_description
1 polymer ?
#
loop_
_entity_poly.entity_id
_entity_poly.type
_entity_poly.pdbx_seq_one_letter_code
_entity_poly.pdbx_strand_id
1 'polypeptide(L)'
;MGVCFTGSTKTAQAINRLMTQHLPPHIPLIAETGGLNAMIVDSTALLEQAVQDVIISAFQSAGQRCSALRMLYVQQDIAEDFKDMLFGAMRALCIGDPAEAACDIGPVINQASQKKITRYIQERHVLFATIAPETGCFIAPTVLSVTGIQDLPEEIFGPVLHFASFDIKDLDRVIRDINGCGFGLTFGFHSRIDERVQRVISQINVGNLYINRNQIGAVVGSQPFGGHGLSGTGPKAGGPRYVPRFAKQTLLQSAPCKPSKMKAAQVERAFQHQEQTAFSGSKPINLPGPTGELNQYHLTPRQRVLCLGPGAEQLAKRALALGCCAIAADISSEDLSAVPQLDAVVYSGPDARHIRKALSARDGAIVPLLMDETFEIWLMKERSVCIDTTAAGGNAALLAS
;
A
#
# COMPACT_ATOMS: atom_id res chain seq x y z
N MET A 1 -19.99 9.87 12.39
CA MET A 1 -20.53 8.84 11.46
C MET A 1 -19.53 8.64 10.35
N GLY A 2 -19.38 7.42 9.82
CA GLY A 2 -18.48 7.09 8.72
C GLY A 2 -18.78 5.69 8.20
N VAL A 3 -18.11 5.30 7.10
CA VAL A 3 -18.20 3.96 6.52
C VAL A 3 -16.83 3.31 6.57
N CYS A 4 -16.76 2.08 7.06
CA CYS A 4 -15.58 1.21 7.00
C CYS A 4 -15.82 0.06 6.05
N PHE A 5 -14.82 -0.25 5.22
CA PHE A 5 -14.89 -1.37 4.28
C PHE A 5 -13.53 -2.03 4.12
N THR A 6 -13.52 -3.36 4.11
CA THR A 6 -12.36 -4.16 3.71
C THR A 6 -12.77 -5.12 2.59
N GLY A 7 -12.06 -5.10 1.47
CA GLY A 7 -12.38 -5.96 0.33
C GLY A 7 -11.74 -5.49 -0.98
N SER A 8 -12.36 -5.78 -2.13
CA SER A 8 -11.79 -5.41 -3.43
C SER A 8 -11.86 -3.90 -3.70
N THR A 9 -10.87 -3.36 -4.42
CA THR A 9 -10.82 -1.97 -4.86
C THR A 9 -12.09 -1.59 -5.65
N LYS A 10 -12.58 -2.47 -6.51
CA LYS A 10 -13.82 -2.25 -7.28
C LYS A 10 -15.05 -2.07 -6.38
N THR A 11 -15.16 -2.88 -5.33
CA THR A 11 -16.27 -2.76 -4.36
C THR A 11 -16.15 -1.48 -3.54
N ALA A 12 -14.94 -1.10 -3.10
CA ALA A 12 -14.71 0.16 -2.40
C ALA A 12 -15.13 1.38 -3.25
N GLN A 13 -14.78 1.38 -4.54
CA GLN A 13 -15.20 2.41 -5.50
C GLN A 13 -16.73 2.44 -5.67
N ALA A 14 -17.38 1.28 -5.74
CA ALA A 14 -18.85 1.21 -5.81
C ALA A 14 -19.52 1.80 -4.56
N ILE A 15 -19.01 1.46 -3.36
CA ILE A 15 -19.44 2.04 -2.09
C ILE A 15 -19.25 3.57 -2.10
N ASN A 16 -18.07 4.05 -2.53
CA ASN A 16 -17.78 5.48 -2.62
C ASN A 16 -18.80 6.21 -3.52
N ARG A 17 -19.16 5.63 -4.66
CA ARG A 17 -20.20 6.18 -5.56
C ARG A 17 -21.58 6.20 -4.90
N LEU A 18 -22.00 5.14 -4.22
CA LEU A 18 -23.27 5.09 -3.49
C LEU A 18 -23.31 6.12 -2.36
N MET A 19 -22.23 6.31 -1.63
CA MET A 19 -22.15 7.33 -0.58
C MET A 19 -22.43 8.74 -1.13
N THR A 20 -22.02 9.05 -2.35
CA THR A 20 -22.28 10.37 -2.94
C THR A 20 -23.75 10.64 -3.20
N GLN A 21 -24.56 9.61 -3.33
CA GLN A 21 -25.99 9.71 -3.59
C GLN A 21 -26.82 9.83 -2.29
N HIS A 22 -26.35 9.16 -1.23
CA HIS A 22 -27.16 8.94 -0.02
C HIS A 22 -26.63 9.63 1.24
N LEU A 23 -25.35 10.04 1.27
CA LEU A 23 -24.73 10.59 2.46
C LEU A 23 -24.22 12.03 2.25
N PRO A 24 -24.13 12.83 3.33
CA PRO A 24 -23.46 14.14 3.26
C PRO A 24 -22.02 14.04 2.77
N PRO A 25 -21.51 15.02 2.01
CA PRO A 25 -20.18 14.95 1.36
C PRO A 25 -19.00 14.78 2.33
N HIS A 26 -19.12 15.28 3.56
CA HIS A 26 -18.08 15.23 4.58
C HIS A 26 -17.95 13.86 5.28
N ILE A 27 -18.89 12.95 5.07
CA ILE A 27 -18.83 11.62 5.70
C ILE A 27 -17.64 10.82 5.15
N PRO A 28 -16.70 10.38 6.00
CA PRO A 28 -15.52 9.68 5.55
C PRO A 28 -15.82 8.23 5.15
N LEU A 29 -15.09 7.75 4.13
CA LEU A 29 -14.94 6.35 3.81
C LEU A 29 -13.54 5.92 4.21
N ILE A 30 -13.42 4.94 5.11
CA ILE A 30 -12.19 4.21 5.36
C ILE A 30 -12.30 2.90 4.60
N ALA A 31 -11.58 2.79 3.49
CA ALA A 31 -11.52 1.59 2.68
C ALA A 31 -10.10 1.03 2.72
N GLU A 32 -9.99 -0.25 3.06
CA GLU A 32 -8.76 -1.03 2.98
C GLU A 32 -8.96 -2.10 1.92
N THR A 33 -8.08 -2.13 0.93
CA THR A 33 -8.22 -2.97 -0.25
C THR A 33 -6.96 -3.81 -0.50
N GLY A 34 -6.92 -4.54 -1.61
CA GLY A 34 -5.82 -5.42 -1.94
C GLY A 34 -4.53 -4.71 -2.32
N GLY A 35 -3.53 -5.49 -2.75
CA GLY A 35 -2.23 -4.97 -3.14
C GLY A 35 -1.46 -5.90 -4.08
N LEU A 36 -0.64 -5.32 -4.94
CA LEU A 36 0.43 -6.03 -5.63
C LEU A 36 1.70 -5.94 -4.78
N ASN A 37 1.64 -6.62 -3.61
CA ASN A 37 2.69 -6.50 -2.61
C ASN A 37 3.99 -7.15 -3.10
N ALA A 38 5.08 -6.40 -3.02
CA ALA A 38 6.39 -6.85 -3.47
C ALA A 38 7.33 -7.11 -2.29
N MET A 39 8.33 -7.97 -2.54
CA MET A 39 9.49 -8.15 -1.67
C MET A 39 10.75 -8.16 -2.54
N ILE A 40 11.81 -7.52 -2.05
CA ILE A 40 13.12 -7.54 -2.67
C ILE A 40 14.09 -8.26 -1.73
N VAL A 41 14.87 -9.17 -2.28
CA VAL A 41 15.96 -9.88 -1.58
C VAL A 41 17.27 -9.54 -2.27
N ASP A 42 18.17 -8.86 -1.58
CA ASP A 42 19.50 -8.55 -2.11
C ASP A 42 20.54 -9.64 -1.76
N SER A 43 21.71 -9.57 -2.39
CA SER A 43 22.77 -10.57 -2.23
C SER A 43 23.38 -10.64 -0.82
N THR A 44 23.04 -9.70 0.07
CA THR A 44 23.54 -9.69 1.45
C THR A 44 22.55 -10.29 2.43
N ALA A 45 21.35 -10.63 1.98
CA ALA A 45 20.30 -11.22 2.81
C ALA A 45 20.75 -12.54 3.44
N LEU A 46 20.20 -12.87 4.60
CA LEU A 46 20.30 -14.21 5.15
C LEU A 46 19.29 -15.10 4.42
N LEU A 47 19.77 -15.98 3.52
CA LEU A 47 18.94 -16.69 2.56
C LEU A 47 17.90 -17.59 3.23
N GLU A 48 18.28 -18.31 4.27
CA GLU A 48 17.40 -19.22 5.00
C GLU A 48 16.22 -18.47 5.61
N GLN A 49 16.47 -17.31 6.23
CA GLN A 49 15.43 -16.46 6.80
C GLN A 49 14.56 -15.87 5.68
N ALA A 50 15.18 -15.35 4.62
CA ALA A 50 14.43 -14.75 3.51
C ALA A 50 13.51 -15.77 2.82
N VAL A 51 13.96 -17.01 2.63
CA VAL A 51 13.14 -18.11 2.09
C VAL A 51 11.95 -18.41 3.00
N GLN A 52 12.19 -18.55 4.31
CA GLN A 52 11.12 -18.78 5.28
C GLN A 52 10.09 -17.64 5.26
N ASP A 53 10.56 -16.40 5.25
CA ASP A 53 9.70 -15.22 5.22
C ASP A 53 8.90 -15.09 3.93
N VAL A 54 9.48 -15.50 2.78
CA VAL A 54 8.77 -15.60 1.50
C VAL A 54 7.68 -16.67 1.55
N ILE A 55 7.97 -17.88 2.06
CA ILE A 55 6.99 -18.96 2.21
C ILE A 55 5.80 -18.50 3.06
N ILE A 56 6.07 -17.92 4.22
CA ILE A 56 5.05 -17.41 5.13
C ILE A 56 4.23 -16.31 4.44
N SER A 57 4.91 -15.34 3.80
CA SER A 57 4.27 -14.19 3.18
C SER A 57 3.42 -14.54 1.96
N ALA A 58 3.85 -15.49 1.14
CA ALA A 58 3.19 -15.82 -0.11
C ALA A 58 2.07 -16.88 0.07
N PHE A 59 2.28 -17.87 0.94
CA PHE A 59 1.48 -19.07 0.92
C PHE A 59 0.65 -19.32 2.18
N GLN A 60 0.98 -18.73 3.32
CA GLN A 60 0.16 -18.88 4.52
C GLN A 60 -1.28 -18.42 4.24
N SER A 61 -2.27 -19.13 4.81
CA SER A 61 -3.70 -18.92 4.53
C SER A 61 -4.03 -19.07 3.04
N ALA A 62 -3.31 -19.92 2.31
CA ALA A 62 -3.40 -20.09 0.85
C ALA A 62 -3.23 -18.76 0.07
N GLY A 63 -2.36 -17.86 0.54
CA GLY A 63 -2.16 -16.54 -0.05
C GLY A 63 -3.38 -15.61 0.00
N GLN A 64 -4.39 -15.92 0.80
CA GLN A 64 -5.66 -15.17 0.88
C GLN A 64 -5.62 -14.09 1.97
N ARG A 65 -4.55 -13.29 1.98
CA ARG A 65 -4.43 -12.08 2.80
C ARG A 65 -4.16 -10.87 1.91
N CYS A 66 -4.69 -9.72 2.26
CA CYS A 66 -4.42 -8.46 1.54
C CYS A 66 -2.93 -8.10 1.57
N SER A 67 -2.19 -8.50 2.63
CA SER A 67 -0.74 -8.32 2.79
C SER A 67 0.12 -9.41 2.15
N ALA A 68 -0.47 -10.45 1.56
CA ALA A 68 0.30 -11.57 1.01
C ALA A 68 1.25 -11.11 -0.11
N LEU A 69 2.44 -11.72 -0.14
CA LEU A 69 3.46 -11.46 -1.14
C LEU A 69 2.99 -11.95 -2.52
N ARG A 70 2.99 -11.05 -3.50
CA ARG A 70 2.60 -11.34 -4.88
C ARG A 70 3.78 -11.33 -5.85
N MET A 71 4.74 -10.43 -5.61
CA MET A 71 5.89 -10.21 -6.48
C MET A 71 7.19 -10.28 -5.69
N LEU A 72 8.04 -11.23 -6.03
CA LEU A 72 9.36 -11.41 -5.45
C LEU A 72 10.45 -11.03 -6.45
N TYR A 73 11.29 -10.09 -6.05
CA TYR A 73 12.50 -9.73 -6.77
C TYR A 73 13.72 -10.26 -6.01
N VAL A 74 14.56 -11.03 -6.68
CA VAL A 74 15.81 -11.55 -6.10
C VAL A 74 16.99 -11.03 -6.91
N GLN A 75 18.02 -10.53 -6.22
CA GLN A 75 19.23 -10.08 -6.90
C GLN A 75 19.85 -11.21 -7.69
N GLN A 76 20.29 -10.93 -8.91
CA GLN A 76 20.72 -11.93 -9.89
C GLN A 76 21.84 -12.82 -9.36
N ASP A 77 22.77 -12.27 -8.57
CA ASP A 77 23.93 -12.99 -8.03
C ASP A 77 23.56 -14.19 -7.15
N ILE A 78 22.39 -14.17 -6.52
CA ILE A 78 21.88 -15.21 -5.61
C ILE A 78 20.61 -15.88 -6.12
N ALA A 79 20.14 -15.54 -7.30
CA ALA A 79 18.80 -15.94 -7.75
C ALA A 79 18.65 -17.45 -7.95
N GLU A 80 19.69 -18.15 -8.39
CA GLU A 80 19.63 -19.61 -8.59
C GLU A 80 19.65 -20.32 -7.24
N ASP A 81 20.59 -20.00 -6.35
CA ASP A 81 20.68 -20.59 -5.01
C ASP A 81 19.40 -20.33 -4.22
N PHE A 82 18.83 -19.11 -4.34
CA PHE A 82 17.57 -18.77 -3.70
C PHE A 82 16.40 -19.60 -4.24
N LYS A 83 16.32 -19.83 -5.55
CA LYS A 83 15.28 -20.68 -6.15
C LYS A 83 15.39 -22.12 -5.66
N ASP A 84 16.59 -22.68 -5.62
CA ASP A 84 16.80 -24.03 -5.14
C ASP A 84 16.35 -24.22 -3.70
N MET A 85 16.69 -23.27 -2.83
CA MET A 85 16.24 -23.26 -1.43
C MET A 85 14.74 -23.06 -1.31
N LEU A 86 14.15 -22.10 -2.06
CA LEU A 86 12.71 -21.83 -2.05
C LEU A 86 11.91 -23.06 -2.50
N PHE A 87 12.30 -23.70 -3.61
CA PHE A 87 11.61 -24.88 -4.13
C PHE A 87 11.81 -26.08 -3.20
N GLY A 88 12.98 -26.18 -2.54
CA GLY A 88 13.22 -27.19 -1.50
C GLY A 88 12.26 -27.01 -0.32
N ALA A 89 12.12 -25.77 0.19
CA ALA A 89 11.20 -25.45 1.27
C ALA A 89 9.72 -25.66 0.86
N MET A 90 9.36 -25.30 -0.37
CA MET A 90 8.00 -25.53 -0.88
C MET A 90 7.64 -27.02 -0.97
N ARG A 91 8.60 -27.91 -1.29
CA ARG A 91 8.35 -29.37 -1.32
C ARG A 91 8.02 -29.93 0.06
N ALA A 92 8.46 -29.28 1.13
CA ALA A 92 8.20 -29.71 2.50
C ALA A 92 6.82 -29.27 3.02
N LEU A 93 6.10 -28.39 2.30
CA LEU A 93 4.79 -27.91 2.72
C LEU A 93 3.73 -29.01 2.65
N CYS A 94 2.96 -29.14 3.72
CA CYS A 94 1.78 -30.00 3.81
C CYS A 94 0.53 -29.21 3.40
N ILE A 95 -0.12 -29.67 2.31
CA ILE A 95 -1.34 -29.03 1.79
C ILE A 95 -2.51 -29.98 2.05
N GLY A 96 -3.52 -29.50 2.79
CA GLY A 96 -4.60 -30.37 3.20
C GLY A 96 -5.69 -29.71 4.02
N ASP A 97 -6.35 -30.50 4.84
CA ASP A 97 -7.39 -30.04 5.74
C ASP A 97 -6.78 -29.15 6.85
N PRO A 98 -7.19 -27.87 6.96
CA PRO A 98 -6.67 -26.95 7.98
C PRO A 98 -7.06 -27.33 9.43
N ALA A 99 -7.94 -28.31 9.63
CA ALA A 99 -8.21 -28.88 10.94
C ALA A 99 -7.07 -29.79 11.45
N GLU A 100 -6.22 -30.27 10.53
CA GLU A 100 -5.07 -31.09 10.88
C GLU A 100 -3.89 -30.22 11.28
N ALA A 101 -3.28 -30.53 12.43
CA ALA A 101 -2.16 -29.72 12.98
C ALA A 101 -0.92 -29.69 12.07
N ALA A 102 -0.74 -30.68 11.22
CA ALA A 102 0.36 -30.76 10.25
C ALA A 102 0.11 -29.99 8.94
N CYS A 103 -1.08 -29.42 8.77
CA CYS A 103 -1.44 -28.71 7.55
C CYS A 103 -0.85 -27.29 7.57
N ASP A 104 0.01 -26.96 6.60
CA ASP A 104 0.55 -25.62 6.40
C ASP A 104 -0.38 -24.74 5.55
N ILE A 105 -1.05 -25.33 4.54
CA ILE A 105 -1.84 -24.60 3.56
C ILE A 105 -3.17 -25.30 3.31
N GLY A 106 -4.25 -24.60 3.62
CA GLY A 106 -5.63 -25.02 3.38
C GLY A 106 -6.15 -24.64 1.97
N PRO A 107 -7.46 -24.83 1.74
CA PRO A 107 -8.08 -24.52 0.46
C PRO A 107 -8.28 -23.02 0.24
N VAL A 108 -8.53 -22.62 -1.02
CA VAL A 108 -9.08 -21.31 -1.35
C VAL A 108 -10.59 -21.29 -1.05
N ILE A 109 -11.14 -20.07 -0.91
CA ILE A 109 -12.47 -19.82 -0.34
C ILE A 109 -13.63 -20.56 -1.05
N ASN A 110 -13.55 -20.76 -2.37
CA ASN A 110 -14.60 -21.41 -3.16
C ASN A 110 -14.12 -21.82 -4.56
N GLN A 111 -14.97 -22.57 -5.26
CA GLN A 111 -14.70 -23.05 -6.62
C GLN A 111 -14.52 -21.93 -7.65
N ALA A 112 -15.19 -20.78 -7.50
CA ALA A 112 -15.04 -19.67 -8.44
C ALA A 112 -13.62 -19.08 -8.36
N SER A 113 -13.10 -18.91 -7.13
CA SER A 113 -11.71 -18.50 -6.89
C SER A 113 -10.72 -19.54 -7.41
N GLN A 114 -10.97 -20.83 -7.15
CA GLN A 114 -10.15 -21.93 -7.66
C GLN A 114 -10.06 -21.89 -9.19
N LYS A 115 -11.20 -21.82 -9.89
CA LYS A 115 -11.24 -21.75 -11.36
C LYS A 115 -10.48 -20.54 -11.91
N LYS A 116 -10.68 -19.34 -11.30
CA LYS A 116 -9.99 -18.11 -11.70
C LYS A 116 -8.47 -18.28 -11.57
N ILE A 117 -7.99 -18.76 -10.42
CA ILE A 117 -6.56 -18.92 -10.15
C ILE A 117 -5.94 -19.99 -11.04
N THR A 118 -6.61 -21.14 -11.21
CA THR A 118 -6.15 -22.23 -12.10
C THR A 118 -5.97 -21.72 -13.53
N ARG A 119 -6.96 -20.99 -14.07
CA ARG A 119 -6.87 -20.40 -15.40
C ARG A 119 -5.69 -19.43 -15.50
N TYR A 120 -5.52 -18.59 -14.49
CA TYR A 120 -4.42 -17.63 -14.44
C TYR A 120 -3.05 -18.31 -14.51
N ILE A 121 -2.86 -19.43 -13.78
CA ILE A 121 -1.62 -20.20 -13.78
C ILE A 121 -1.39 -20.87 -15.15
N GLN A 122 -2.43 -21.46 -15.75
CA GLN A 122 -2.34 -22.16 -17.05
C GLN A 122 -1.89 -21.27 -18.21
N GLU A 123 -2.14 -19.97 -18.12
CA GLU A 123 -1.77 -18.99 -19.13
C GLU A 123 -0.34 -18.44 -18.95
N ARG A 124 0.45 -18.98 -18.00
CA ARG A 124 1.77 -18.40 -17.60
C ARG A 124 2.87 -19.44 -17.47
N HIS A 125 4.10 -18.96 -17.48
CA HIS A 125 5.28 -19.81 -17.32
C HIS A 125 5.48 -20.18 -15.82
N VAL A 126 5.25 -21.44 -15.50
CA VAL A 126 5.44 -21.99 -14.16
C VAL A 126 6.90 -22.39 -13.96
N LEU A 127 7.56 -21.82 -12.94
CA LEU A 127 8.90 -22.23 -12.50
C LEU A 127 8.84 -23.45 -11.59
N PHE A 128 7.86 -23.45 -10.67
CA PHE A 128 7.67 -24.53 -9.72
C PHE A 128 6.22 -24.54 -9.20
N ALA A 129 5.70 -25.72 -8.93
CA ALA A 129 4.45 -25.91 -8.21
C ALA A 129 4.56 -27.16 -7.33
N THR A 130 3.91 -27.11 -6.17
CA THR A 130 3.77 -28.29 -5.29
C THR A 130 2.63 -29.20 -5.78
N ILE A 131 2.33 -30.23 -5.01
CA ILE A 131 1.17 -31.10 -5.25
C ILE A 131 0.07 -30.72 -4.26
N ALA A 132 -1.15 -30.56 -4.73
CA ALA A 132 -2.32 -30.30 -3.90
C ALA A 132 -3.34 -31.45 -3.99
N PRO A 133 -4.23 -31.63 -2.99
CA PRO A 133 -5.32 -32.62 -3.07
C PRO A 133 -6.21 -32.38 -4.29
N GLU A 134 -6.66 -33.50 -4.92
CA GLU A 134 -7.55 -33.45 -6.09
C GLU A 134 -9.00 -33.06 -5.71
N THR A 135 -9.39 -33.39 -4.48
CA THR A 135 -10.75 -33.11 -3.96
C THR A 135 -10.76 -31.91 -3.08
N GLY A 136 -11.73 -31.00 -3.29
CA GLY A 136 -11.85 -29.72 -2.59
C GLY A 136 -11.40 -28.51 -3.44
N CYS A 137 -11.39 -27.34 -2.82
CA CYS A 137 -11.01 -26.10 -3.51
C CYS A 137 -9.51 -25.78 -3.30
N PHE A 138 -8.64 -26.76 -3.54
CA PHE A 138 -7.19 -26.56 -3.37
C PHE A 138 -6.54 -25.96 -4.62
N ILE A 139 -5.53 -25.13 -4.39
CA ILE A 139 -4.58 -24.65 -5.40
C ILE A 139 -3.18 -24.96 -4.87
N ALA A 140 -2.38 -25.64 -5.66
CA ALA A 140 -0.99 -25.88 -5.32
C ALA A 140 -0.22 -24.55 -5.25
N PRO A 141 0.54 -24.29 -4.17
CA PRO A 141 1.53 -23.19 -4.14
C PRO A 141 2.37 -23.20 -5.40
N THR A 142 2.32 -22.09 -6.13
CA THR A 142 2.90 -21.99 -7.48
C THR A 142 3.79 -20.74 -7.59
N VAL A 143 4.96 -20.91 -8.18
CA VAL A 143 5.88 -19.80 -8.53
C VAL A 143 5.86 -19.63 -10.05
N LEU A 144 5.56 -18.41 -10.49
CA LEU A 144 5.49 -18.01 -11.90
C LEU A 144 6.69 -17.15 -12.27
N SER A 145 7.23 -17.34 -13.45
CA SER A 145 8.26 -16.44 -14.02
C SER A 145 7.63 -15.21 -14.64
N VAL A 146 8.15 -14.05 -14.29
CA VAL A 146 7.77 -12.74 -14.86
C VAL A 146 9.02 -11.88 -15.07
N THR A 147 8.88 -10.77 -15.81
CA THR A 147 9.99 -9.81 -15.99
C THR A 147 9.94 -8.70 -14.93
N GLY A 148 8.79 -8.45 -14.34
CA GLY A 148 8.58 -7.45 -13.30
C GLY A 148 7.12 -7.34 -12.87
N ILE A 149 6.84 -6.40 -11.98
CA ILE A 149 5.49 -6.18 -11.42
C ILE A 149 4.49 -5.73 -12.50
N GLN A 150 4.96 -5.15 -13.61
CA GLN A 150 4.13 -4.72 -14.74
C GLN A 150 3.41 -5.90 -15.43
N ASP A 151 3.94 -7.11 -15.30
CA ASP A 151 3.34 -8.32 -15.86
C ASP A 151 2.13 -8.82 -15.05
N LEU A 152 1.89 -8.22 -13.88
CA LEU A 152 0.77 -8.56 -13.01
C LEU A 152 -0.43 -7.63 -13.32
N PRO A 153 -1.45 -8.09 -14.06
CA PRO A 153 -2.59 -7.26 -14.47
C PRO A 153 -3.55 -6.96 -13.31
N GLU A 154 -3.59 -7.84 -12.31
CA GLU A 154 -4.44 -7.72 -11.12
C GLU A 154 -3.86 -8.53 -9.94
N GLU A 155 -4.38 -8.30 -8.75
CA GLU A 155 -4.08 -9.13 -7.59
C GLU A 155 -4.69 -10.52 -7.76
N ILE A 156 -3.84 -11.57 -7.65
CA ILE A 156 -4.29 -12.96 -7.59
C ILE A 156 -4.38 -13.37 -6.13
N PHE A 157 -5.59 -13.43 -5.62
CA PHE A 157 -5.87 -13.71 -4.20
C PHE A 157 -5.84 -15.20 -3.92
N GLY A 158 -4.64 -15.79 -3.98
CA GLY A 158 -4.37 -17.21 -3.85
C GLY A 158 -2.87 -17.49 -3.67
N PRO A 159 -2.46 -18.79 -3.56
CA PRO A 159 -1.08 -19.19 -3.30
C PRO A 159 -0.23 -19.14 -4.59
N VAL A 160 -0.14 -17.96 -5.18
CA VAL A 160 0.60 -17.71 -6.42
C VAL A 160 1.62 -16.60 -6.16
N LEU A 161 2.90 -16.92 -6.35
CA LEU A 161 4.03 -16.03 -6.25
C LEU A 161 4.63 -15.77 -7.62
N HIS A 162 4.88 -14.51 -7.97
CA HIS A 162 5.60 -14.14 -9.18
C HIS A 162 7.06 -13.86 -8.82
N PHE A 163 7.97 -14.34 -9.65
CA PHE A 163 9.41 -14.26 -9.44
C PHE A 163 10.09 -13.56 -10.61
N ALA A 164 10.94 -12.58 -10.29
CA ALA A 164 11.89 -11.98 -11.23
C ALA A 164 13.26 -11.81 -10.58
N SER A 165 14.33 -11.95 -11.36
CA SER A 165 15.67 -11.53 -10.95
C SER A 165 15.96 -10.12 -11.44
N PHE A 166 16.86 -9.39 -10.72
CA PHE A 166 17.27 -8.04 -11.09
C PHE A 166 18.76 -7.82 -10.85
N ASP A 167 19.41 -6.97 -11.65
CA ASP A 167 20.76 -6.46 -11.36
C ASP A 167 20.68 -5.38 -10.27
N ILE A 168 21.61 -5.37 -9.32
CA ILE A 168 21.64 -4.38 -8.23
C ILE A 168 21.65 -2.93 -8.74
N LYS A 169 22.19 -2.68 -9.93
CA LYS A 169 22.18 -1.37 -10.58
C LYS A 169 20.77 -0.91 -10.93
N ASP A 170 19.86 -1.85 -11.08
CA ASP A 170 18.45 -1.62 -11.41
C ASP A 170 17.54 -1.43 -10.17
N LEU A 171 18.09 -1.46 -8.95
CA LEU A 171 17.27 -1.35 -7.72
C LEU A 171 16.33 -0.15 -7.75
N ASP A 172 16.82 1.02 -8.15
CA ASP A 172 15.97 2.24 -8.24
C ASP A 172 14.88 2.11 -9.30
N ARG A 173 15.14 1.41 -10.40
CA ARG A 173 14.13 1.11 -11.41
C ARG A 173 13.05 0.20 -10.84
N VAL A 174 13.44 -0.89 -10.15
CA VAL A 174 12.50 -1.82 -9.50
C VAL A 174 11.62 -1.08 -8.49
N ILE A 175 12.19 -0.19 -7.67
CA ILE A 175 11.42 0.64 -6.73
C ILE A 175 10.43 1.57 -7.46
N ARG A 176 10.86 2.22 -8.54
CA ARG A 176 9.95 3.06 -9.35
C ARG A 176 8.82 2.24 -9.97
N ASP A 177 9.11 1.05 -10.47
CA ASP A 177 8.12 0.14 -11.07
C ASP A 177 7.08 -0.30 -10.01
N ILE A 178 7.53 -0.66 -8.81
CA ILE A 178 6.65 -1.00 -7.68
C ILE A 178 5.77 0.20 -7.29
N ASN A 179 6.34 1.39 -7.16
CA ASN A 179 5.57 2.60 -6.86
C ASN A 179 4.57 2.94 -7.98
N GLY A 180 4.96 2.69 -9.23
CA GLY A 180 4.16 2.99 -10.43
C GLY A 180 2.91 2.11 -10.60
N CYS A 181 2.83 0.94 -9.93
CA CYS A 181 1.63 0.09 -10.00
C CYS A 181 0.40 0.70 -9.32
N GLY A 182 0.58 1.78 -8.54
CA GLY A 182 -0.48 2.51 -7.85
C GLY A 182 -0.99 1.84 -6.57
N PHE A 183 -0.60 0.60 -6.28
CA PHE A 183 -0.85 -0.07 -5.01
C PHE A 183 0.23 0.29 -3.98
N GLY A 184 -0.16 0.33 -2.70
CA GLY A 184 0.78 0.68 -1.63
C GLY A 184 0.35 0.12 -0.29
N LEU A 185 0.19 -1.22 -0.17
CA LEU A 185 -0.20 -1.84 1.09
C LEU A 185 1.02 -2.32 1.87
N THR A 186 1.67 -3.40 1.43
CA THR A 186 2.85 -3.95 2.09
C THR A 186 4.03 -4.06 1.14
N PHE A 187 5.23 -4.01 1.72
CA PHE A 187 6.48 -4.22 1.02
C PHE A 187 7.50 -4.85 1.97
N GLY A 188 8.23 -5.86 1.49
CA GLY A 188 9.32 -6.52 2.19
C GLY A 188 10.68 -6.19 1.60
N PHE A 189 11.72 -6.10 2.43
CA PHE A 189 13.09 -5.96 1.97
C PHE A 189 14.05 -6.74 2.85
N HIS A 190 14.82 -7.64 2.25
CA HIS A 190 15.88 -8.39 2.92
C HIS A 190 17.23 -7.88 2.48
N SER A 191 18.00 -7.31 3.42
CA SER A 191 19.34 -6.78 3.23
C SER A 191 20.04 -6.62 4.57
N ARG A 192 21.36 -6.83 4.58
CA ARG A 192 22.21 -6.56 5.74
C ARG A 192 23.00 -5.25 5.62
N ILE A 193 22.73 -4.45 4.59
CA ILE A 193 23.36 -3.14 4.37
C ILE A 193 22.40 -2.05 4.81
N ASP A 194 22.66 -1.44 5.97
CA ASP A 194 21.78 -0.42 6.57
C ASP A 194 21.55 0.78 5.64
N GLU A 195 22.58 1.33 5.01
CA GLU A 195 22.43 2.45 4.07
C GLU A 195 21.44 2.12 2.94
N ARG A 196 21.48 0.88 2.44
CA ARG A 196 20.54 0.40 1.41
C ARG A 196 19.12 0.29 1.96
N VAL A 197 18.98 -0.22 3.19
CA VAL A 197 17.69 -0.28 3.89
C VAL A 197 17.09 1.11 4.04
N GLN A 198 17.85 2.09 4.53
CA GLN A 198 17.37 3.47 4.70
C GLN A 198 17.02 4.13 3.35
N ARG A 199 17.81 3.88 2.31
CA ARG A 199 17.52 4.33 0.95
C ARG A 199 16.17 3.77 0.45
N VAL A 200 15.95 2.48 0.59
CA VAL A 200 14.71 1.81 0.17
C VAL A 200 13.53 2.34 0.98
N ILE A 201 13.65 2.46 2.32
CA ILE A 201 12.61 3.04 3.18
C ILE A 201 12.23 4.44 2.71
N SER A 202 13.20 5.26 2.29
CA SER A 202 12.94 6.64 1.85
C SER A 202 12.21 6.73 0.51
N GLN A 203 12.40 5.77 -0.39
CA GLN A 203 11.92 5.82 -1.77
C GLN A 203 10.62 5.05 -2.00
N ILE A 204 10.35 3.96 -1.26
CA ILE A 204 9.18 3.12 -1.46
C ILE A 204 7.91 3.79 -0.90
N ASN A 205 6.83 3.79 -1.67
CA ASN A 205 5.57 4.45 -1.29
C ASN A 205 4.48 3.44 -0.91
N VAL A 206 4.66 2.80 0.24
CA VAL A 206 3.67 1.86 0.79
C VAL A 206 3.33 2.21 2.25
N GLY A 207 2.20 1.70 2.72
CA GLY A 207 1.75 1.92 4.10
C GLY A 207 2.54 1.11 5.12
N ASN A 208 2.91 -0.13 4.81
CA ASN A 208 3.59 -1.03 5.74
C ASN A 208 4.86 -1.61 5.12
N LEU A 209 6.01 -1.34 5.75
CA LEU A 209 7.32 -1.85 5.34
C LEU A 209 7.81 -2.86 6.37
N TYR A 210 8.38 -3.95 5.87
CA TYR A 210 8.92 -5.05 6.66
C TYR A 210 10.36 -5.33 6.21
N ILE A 211 11.29 -5.12 7.12
CA ILE A 211 12.73 -5.28 6.84
C ILE A 211 13.24 -6.52 7.55
N ASN A 212 13.83 -7.44 6.80
CA ASN A 212 14.37 -8.72 7.26
C ASN A 212 13.34 -9.57 8.02
N ARG A 213 12.09 -9.54 7.59
CA ARG A 213 11.00 -10.34 8.15
C ARG A 213 9.87 -10.52 7.15
N ASN A 214 8.93 -11.42 7.45
CA ASN A 214 7.72 -11.59 6.66
C ASN A 214 6.80 -10.36 6.74
N GLN A 215 5.97 -10.20 5.71
CA GLN A 215 5.09 -9.02 5.53
C GLN A 215 3.63 -9.26 5.89
N ILE A 216 3.33 -10.33 6.61
CA ILE A 216 1.98 -10.65 7.07
C ILE A 216 1.89 -10.62 8.61
N GLY A 217 0.67 -10.57 9.15
CA GLY A 217 0.47 -10.66 10.59
C GLY A 217 0.83 -9.40 11.37
N ALA A 218 0.45 -8.21 10.88
CA ALA A 218 0.63 -6.96 11.62
C ALA A 218 0.02 -7.02 13.03
N VAL A 219 0.77 -6.52 14.02
CA VAL A 219 0.39 -6.55 15.43
C VAL A 219 -0.27 -5.24 15.82
N VAL A 220 -1.48 -5.32 16.41
CA VAL A 220 -2.23 -4.15 16.88
C VAL A 220 -1.43 -3.41 17.97
N GLY A 221 -1.36 -2.08 17.85
CA GLY A 221 -0.61 -1.22 18.77
C GLY A 221 0.87 -1.04 18.40
N SER A 222 1.50 -2.04 17.78
CA SER A 222 2.90 -1.98 17.35
C SER A 222 3.04 -1.65 15.88
N GLN A 223 2.11 -2.13 15.05
CA GLN A 223 2.18 -2.04 13.60
C GLN A 223 0.81 -1.60 13.03
N PRO A 224 0.43 -0.30 13.14
CA PRO A 224 -0.78 0.20 12.51
C PRO A 224 -0.80 -0.18 11.02
N PHE A 225 -1.92 -0.79 10.58
CA PHE A 225 -2.00 -1.44 9.28
C PHE A 225 -2.98 -0.73 8.33
N GLY A 226 -2.55 -0.49 7.10
CA GLY A 226 -3.37 0.10 6.04
C GLY A 226 -2.53 0.63 4.88
N GLY A 227 -3.17 0.72 3.71
CA GLY A 227 -2.52 1.06 2.45
C GLY A 227 -2.70 2.50 1.99
N HIS A 228 -2.03 2.81 0.88
CA HIS A 228 -2.13 4.05 0.12
C HIS A 228 -2.57 3.79 -1.32
N GLY A 229 -3.01 4.82 -2.01
CA GLY A 229 -3.37 4.72 -3.42
C GLY A 229 -4.53 3.75 -3.67
N LEU A 230 -4.31 2.77 -4.53
CA LEU A 230 -5.31 1.73 -4.83
C LEU A 230 -5.55 0.80 -3.65
N SER A 231 -4.66 0.76 -2.66
CA SER A 231 -4.73 -0.15 -1.51
C SER A 231 -5.48 0.40 -0.31
N GLY A 232 -5.83 1.68 -0.27
CA GLY A 232 -6.58 2.21 0.85
C GLY A 232 -6.69 3.73 0.89
N THR A 233 -7.63 4.21 1.69
CA THR A 233 -7.87 5.65 1.90
C THR A 233 -7.22 6.18 3.17
N GLY A 234 -6.83 5.29 4.10
CA GLY A 234 -6.46 5.64 5.47
C GLY A 234 -7.62 6.25 6.28
N PRO A 235 -7.43 6.50 7.55
CA PRO A 235 -6.25 6.19 8.36
C PRO A 235 -6.09 4.68 8.64
N LYS A 236 -4.92 4.31 9.16
CA LYS A 236 -4.54 2.92 9.42
C LYS A 236 -5.36 2.28 10.55
N ALA A 237 -5.82 1.04 10.34
CA ALA A 237 -6.43 0.21 11.37
C ALA A 237 -5.43 -0.04 12.52
N GLY A 238 -5.92 0.03 13.77
CA GLY A 238 -5.08 -0.08 14.96
C GLY A 238 -4.15 1.11 15.21
N GLY A 239 -4.24 2.16 14.39
CA GLY A 239 -3.45 3.38 14.52
C GLY A 239 -4.15 4.48 15.31
N PRO A 240 -3.40 5.52 15.75
CA PRO A 240 -3.91 6.57 16.63
C PRO A 240 -4.96 7.48 15.98
N ARG A 241 -5.06 7.45 14.64
CA ARG A 241 -5.97 8.32 13.86
C ARG A 241 -7.26 7.63 13.44
N TYR A 242 -7.40 6.30 13.66
CA TYR A 242 -8.52 5.54 13.14
C TYR A 242 -9.85 5.94 13.81
N VAL A 243 -9.94 5.89 15.13
CA VAL A 243 -11.15 6.26 15.87
C VAL A 243 -11.48 7.76 15.74
N PRO A 244 -10.50 8.69 15.85
CA PRO A 244 -10.76 10.11 15.65
C PRO A 244 -11.37 10.47 14.28
N ARG A 245 -11.16 9.66 13.23
CA ARG A 245 -11.76 9.89 11.90
C ARG A 245 -13.29 9.83 11.91
N PHE A 246 -13.88 9.13 12.87
CA PHE A 246 -15.34 9.00 13.03
C PHE A 246 -15.94 10.02 14.01
N ALA A 247 -15.13 10.82 14.70
CA ALA A 247 -15.60 11.86 15.59
C ALA A 247 -16.39 12.92 14.80
N LYS A 248 -17.30 13.60 15.49
CA LYS A 248 -18.00 14.76 14.94
C LYS A 248 -16.98 15.88 14.70
N GLN A 249 -16.92 16.38 13.48
CA GLN A 249 -15.97 17.40 13.07
C GLN A 249 -16.68 18.72 12.82
N THR A 250 -16.00 19.83 13.11
CA THR A 250 -16.43 21.19 12.72
C THR A 250 -16.01 21.42 11.27
N LEU A 251 -16.97 21.82 10.43
CA LEU A 251 -16.69 22.07 9.02
C LEU A 251 -15.95 23.41 8.84
N LEU A 252 -15.08 23.45 7.85
CA LEU A 252 -14.37 24.66 7.42
C LEU A 252 -15.39 25.76 7.06
N GLN A 253 -15.15 26.97 7.58
CA GLN A 253 -15.94 28.13 7.22
C GLN A 253 -15.45 28.74 5.91
N SER A 254 -16.37 29.26 5.10
CA SER A 254 -16.05 29.95 3.86
C SER A 254 -15.43 31.31 4.13
N ALA A 255 -14.32 31.61 3.45
CA ALA A 255 -13.76 32.96 3.39
C ALA A 255 -14.19 33.67 2.09
N PRO A 256 -14.21 35.01 2.04
CA PRO A 256 -14.78 35.75 0.89
C PRO A 256 -13.96 35.69 -0.41
N CYS A 257 -12.71 35.19 -0.37
CA CYS A 257 -11.82 35.17 -1.52
C CYS A 257 -12.00 33.88 -2.34
N LYS A 258 -12.22 34.02 -3.65
CA LYS A 258 -12.25 32.91 -4.60
C LYS A 258 -10.90 32.74 -5.30
N PRO A 259 -10.38 31.51 -5.45
CA PRO A 259 -9.15 31.26 -6.19
C PRO A 259 -9.33 31.46 -7.70
N SER A 260 -8.22 31.50 -8.43
CA SER A 260 -8.20 31.61 -9.89
C SER A 260 -8.81 30.38 -10.55
N LYS A 261 -9.51 30.59 -11.67
CA LYS A 261 -10.02 29.50 -12.51
C LYS A 261 -8.88 28.75 -13.18
N MET A 262 -8.91 27.43 -13.10
CA MET A 262 -7.90 26.56 -13.71
C MET A 262 -8.55 25.37 -14.43
N LYS A 263 -7.90 24.95 -15.52
CA LYS A 263 -8.21 23.70 -16.21
C LYS A 263 -7.35 22.56 -15.66
N ALA A 264 -7.76 21.30 -15.85
CA ALA A 264 -7.01 20.12 -15.42
C ALA A 264 -5.52 20.16 -15.79
N ALA A 265 -5.21 20.53 -17.03
CA ALA A 265 -3.81 20.65 -17.52
C ALA A 265 -3.00 21.76 -16.82
N GLN A 266 -3.65 22.81 -16.35
CA GLN A 266 -2.98 23.90 -15.61
C GLN A 266 -2.67 23.45 -14.17
N VAL A 267 -3.59 22.72 -13.54
CA VAL A 267 -3.40 22.11 -12.23
C VAL A 267 -2.25 21.09 -12.28
N GLU A 268 -2.22 20.25 -13.31
CA GLU A 268 -1.15 19.26 -13.50
C GLU A 268 0.23 19.93 -13.62
N ARG A 269 0.35 20.96 -14.47
CA ARG A 269 1.59 21.72 -14.61
C ARG A 269 2.03 22.39 -13.30
N ALA A 270 1.07 22.91 -12.53
CA ALA A 270 1.37 23.55 -11.26
C ALA A 270 1.90 22.54 -10.22
N PHE A 271 1.36 21.31 -10.19
CA PHE A 271 1.91 20.23 -9.36
C PHE A 271 3.33 19.86 -9.78
N GLN A 272 3.59 19.65 -11.06
CA GLN A 272 4.92 19.32 -11.59
C GLN A 272 5.99 20.33 -11.19
N HIS A 273 5.63 21.63 -11.14
CA HIS A 273 6.54 22.68 -10.66
C HIS A 273 6.83 22.60 -9.15
N GLN A 274 5.89 22.14 -8.34
CA GLN A 274 6.07 22.04 -6.88
C GLN A 274 6.73 20.73 -6.43
N GLU A 275 6.58 19.63 -7.17
CA GLU A 275 7.14 18.31 -6.83
C GLU A 275 8.67 18.27 -6.78
N GLN A 276 9.35 19.30 -7.25
CA GLN A 276 10.82 19.41 -7.21
C GLN A 276 11.39 19.72 -5.83
N THR A 277 10.56 20.04 -4.84
CA THR A 277 10.98 20.33 -3.47
C THR A 277 10.80 19.09 -2.60
N ALA A 278 11.86 18.31 -2.40
CA ALA A 278 11.84 17.13 -1.53
C ALA A 278 11.58 17.55 -0.06
N PHE A 279 10.51 17.05 0.53
CA PHE A 279 10.22 17.22 1.95
C PHE A 279 10.79 16.03 2.73
N SER A 280 11.64 16.28 3.72
CA SER A 280 12.00 15.29 4.74
C SER A 280 10.84 15.15 5.72
N GLY A 281 10.28 13.93 5.82
CA GLY A 281 9.18 13.62 6.73
C GLY A 281 9.48 14.00 8.20
N SER A 282 8.45 13.92 9.05
CA SER A 282 8.60 14.11 10.49
C SER A 282 9.51 13.01 11.07
N LYS A 283 10.18 13.32 12.21
CA LYS A 283 10.94 12.33 12.96
C LYS A 283 10.01 11.12 13.28
N PRO A 284 10.47 9.88 13.06
CA PRO A 284 9.67 8.70 13.36
C PRO A 284 9.35 8.59 14.85
N ILE A 285 8.20 8.00 15.16
CA ILE A 285 7.77 7.68 16.51
C ILE A 285 7.99 6.18 16.70
N ASN A 286 8.78 5.79 17.69
CA ASN A 286 8.96 4.38 18.02
C ASN A 286 7.72 3.86 18.73
N LEU A 287 7.22 2.71 18.26
CA LEU A 287 6.11 1.97 18.87
C LEU A 287 6.64 0.76 19.63
N PRO A 288 5.89 0.24 20.60
CA PRO A 288 6.31 -0.93 21.36
C PRO A 288 6.46 -2.16 20.46
N GLY A 289 7.36 -3.07 20.84
CA GLY A 289 7.61 -4.33 20.15
C GLY A 289 8.40 -5.29 21.01
N PRO A 290 8.56 -6.56 20.59
CA PRO A 290 9.42 -7.51 21.26
C PRO A 290 10.89 -7.12 21.09
N THR A 291 11.76 -7.67 21.94
CA THR A 291 13.22 -7.52 21.79
C THR A 291 13.67 -8.03 20.43
N GLY A 292 14.49 -7.25 19.75
CA GLY A 292 14.97 -7.59 18.39
C GLY A 292 14.05 -7.08 17.27
N GLU A 293 12.97 -6.36 17.59
CA GLU A 293 12.07 -5.75 16.61
C GLU A 293 11.95 -4.24 16.84
N LEU A 294 12.27 -3.44 15.84
CA LEU A 294 12.08 -2.00 15.84
C LEU A 294 10.82 -1.66 15.03
N ASN A 295 9.81 -1.10 15.71
CA ASN A 295 8.58 -0.61 15.09
C ASN A 295 8.58 0.91 15.07
N GLN A 296 8.44 1.48 13.88
CA GLN A 296 8.41 2.92 13.67
C GLN A 296 7.13 3.36 12.96
N TYR A 297 6.56 4.44 13.47
CA TYR A 297 5.41 5.10 12.87
C TYR A 297 5.85 6.44 12.29
N HIS A 298 5.65 6.60 10.99
CA HIS A 298 6.05 7.79 10.23
C HIS A 298 4.82 8.53 9.73
N LEU A 299 4.92 9.85 9.70
CA LEU A 299 3.94 10.72 9.06
C LEU A 299 4.62 11.42 7.88
N THR A 300 4.06 11.25 6.69
CA THR A 300 4.56 11.86 5.45
C THR A 300 3.47 12.69 4.80
N PRO A 301 3.76 13.90 4.30
CA PRO A 301 2.74 14.74 3.68
C PRO A 301 2.24 14.13 2.36
N ARG A 302 0.95 14.34 2.08
CA ARG A 302 0.38 14.04 0.77
C ARG A 302 0.97 14.99 -0.26
N GLN A 303 1.31 14.45 -1.44
CA GLN A 303 2.05 15.24 -2.42
C GLN A 303 1.15 16.06 -3.35
N ARG A 304 -0.05 15.61 -3.66
CA ARG A 304 -0.93 16.27 -4.63
C ARG A 304 -2.26 16.65 -3.99
N VAL A 305 -2.27 17.83 -3.34
CA VAL A 305 -3.42 18.35 -2.60
C VAL A 305 -4.05 19.50 -3.38
N LEU A 306 -5.31 19.38 -3.74
CA LEU A 306 -6.05 20.45 -4.40
C LEU A 306 -7.00 21.12 -3.40
N CYS A 307 -6.82 22.42 -3.20
CA CYS A 307 -7.65 23.23 -2.32
C CYS A 307 -8.67 24.02 -3.13
N LEU A 308 -9.95 23.85 -2.81
CA LEU A 308 -11.08 24.37 -3.57
C LEU A 308 -12.02 25.21 -2.70
N GLY A 309 -12.80 26.06 -3.33
CA GLY A 309 -13.81 26.88 -2.71
C GLY A 309 -13.28 28.19 -2.15
N PRO A 310 -14.15 28.97 -1.47
CA PRO A 310 -13.76 30.24 -0.87
C PRO A 310 -12.66 30.07 0.18
N GLY A 311 -11.59 30.86 0.09
CA GLY A 311 -10.43 30.71 0.99
C GLY A 311 -9.43 29.61 0.63
N ALA A 312 -9.54 28.97 -0.53
CA ALA A 312 -8.65 27.92 -0.98
C ALA A 312 -7.15 28.28 -0.93
N GLU A 313 -6.80 29.53 -1.16
CA GLU A 313 -5.42 30.02 -1.05
C GLU A 313 -4.86 29.90 0.38
N GLN A 314 -5.68 30.18 1.39
CA GLN A 314 -5.29 30.01 2.79
C GLN A 314 -5.15 28.53 3.15
N LEU A 315 -6.06 27.69 2.66
CA LEU A 315 -5.98 26.23 2.83
C LEU A 315 -4.73 25.66 2.18
N ALA A 316 -4.39 26.12 0.97
CA ALA A 316 -3.16 25.71 0.28
C ALA A 316 -1.91 26.16 1.05
N LYS A 317 -1.87 27.38 1.60
CA LYS A 317 -0.76 27.84 2.45
C LYS A 317 -0.59 26.95 3.71
N ARG A 318 -1.68 26.55 4.35
CA ARG A 318 -1.65 25.62 5.50
C ARG A 318 -1.13 24.24 5.09
N ALA A 319 -1.57 23.71 3.94
CA ALA A 319 -1.08 22.44 3.41
C ALA A 319 0.40 22.52 3.01
N LEU A 320 0.85 23.60 2.38
CA LEU A 320 2.27 23.83 2.04
C LEU A 320 3.16 23.89 3.29
N ALA A 321 2.68 24.49 4.38
CA ALA A 321 3.41 24.54 5.65
C ALA A 321 3.65 23.15 6.27
N LEU A 322 2.84 22.14 5.91
CA LEU A 322 3.03 20.73 6.29
C LEU A 322 3.98 19.98 5.34
N GLY A 323 4.44 20.61 4.27
CA GLY A 323 5.27 19.98 3.25
C GLY A 323 4.48 19.28 2.14
N CYS A 324 3.17 19.51 2.02
CA CYS A 324 2.38 19.03 0.88
C CYS A 324 2.71 19.86 -0.37
N CYS A 325 2.58 19.26 -1.56
CA CYS A 325 2.41 20.03 -2.79
C CYS A 325 0.93 20.44 -2.88
N ALA A 326 0.61 21.72 -2.71
CA ALA A 326 -0.77 22.16 -2.61
C ALA A 326 -1.08 23.31 -3.58
N ILE A 327 -2.18 23.17 -4.32
CA ILE A 327 -2.64 24.13 -5.32
C ILE A 327 -4.02 24.64 -4.92
N ALA A 328 -4.23 25.95 -4.95
CA ALA A 328 -5.55 26.58 -4.84
C ALA A 328 -6.12 26.80 -6.23
N ALA A 329 -7.35 26.35 -6.49
CA ALA A 329 -8.01 26.52 -7.78
C ALA A 329 -9.53 26.64 -7.66
N ASP A 330 -10.14 27.34 -8.65
CA ASP A 330 -11.55 27.20 -9.02
C ASP A 330 -11.59 26.31 -10.27
N ILE A 331 -12.15 25.11 -10.15
CA ILE A 331 -12.13 24.10 -11.20
C ILE A 331 -13.51 23.50 -11.42
N SER A 332 -13.87 23.25 -12.68
CA SER A 332 -15.13 22.57 -13.01
C SER A 332 -15.11 21.09 -12.55
N SER A 333 -16.31 20.52 -12.35
CA SER A 333 -16.42 19.09 -12.01
C SER A 333 -15.83 18.17 -13.07
N GLU A 334 -15.93 18.55 -14.35
CA GLU A 334 -15.34 17.83 -15.47
C GLU A 334 -13.83 17.87 -15.44
N ASP A 335 -13.24 19.06 -15.30
CA ASP A 335 -11.79 19.22 -15.17
C ASP A 335 -11.25 18.53 -13.92
N LEU A 336 -11.97 18.59 -12.78
CA LEU A 336 -11.59 17.90 -11.54
C LEU A 336 -11.51 16.38 -11.73
N SER A 337 -12.44 15.81 -12.48
CA SER A 337 -12.42 14.38 -12.83
C SER A 337 -11.23 14.02 -13.70
N ALA A 338 -10.76 14.95 -14.54
CA ALA A 338 -9.69 14.75 -15.51
C ALA A 338 -8.27 15.03 -14.95
N VAL A 339 -8.11 15.58 -13.74
CA VAL A 339 -6.75 15.74 -13.14
C VAL A 339 -6.14 14.35 -12.91
N PRO A 340 -4.95 14.02 -13.46
CA PRO A 340 -4.46 12.64 -13.50
C PRO A 340 -4.28 12.01 -12.12
N GLN A 341 -3.60 12.68 -11.22
CA GLN A 341 -3.31 12.18 -9.87
C GLN A 341 -3.67 13.22 -8.82
N LEU A 342 -4.39 12.79 -7.79
CA LEU A 342 -4.70 13.58 -6.60
C LEU A 342 -4.58 12.68 -5.37
N ASP A 343 -3.94 13.22 -4.31
CA ASP A 343 -3.84 12.55 -3.01
C ASP A 343 -4.96 12.96 -2.06
N ALA A 344 -5.45 14.19 -2.17
CA ALA A 344 -6.59 14.70 -1.42
C ALA A 344 -7.17 15.97 -2.05
N VAL A 345 -8.42 16.25 -1.75
CA VAL A 345 -9.06 17.54 -2.00
C VAL A 345 -9.49 18.14 -0.67
N VAL A 346 -9.11 19.40 -0.41
CA VAL A 346 -9.60 20.18 0.73
C VAL A 346 -10.61 21.19 0.20
N TYR A 347 -11.78 21.27 0.82
CA TYR A 347 -12.85 22.15 0.35
C TYR A 347 -13.48 22.94 1.48
N SER A 348 -13.61 24.26 1.28
CA SER A 348 -14.36 25.17 2.14
C SER A 348 -15.53 25.80 1.38
N GLY A 349 -16.71 25.31 1.60
CA GLY A 349 -17.90 25.86 0.97
C GLY A 349 -19.18 25.13 1.39
N PRO A 350 -20.36 25.70 1.14
CA PRO A 350 -21.60 25.20 1.69
C PRO A 350 -22.09 23.92 1.01
N ASP A 351 -21.82 23.74 -0.29
CA ASP A 351 -22.27 22.56 -1.05
C ASP A 351 -21.08 21.91 -1.79
N ALA A 352 -20.68 20.75 -1.29
CA ALA A 352 -19.60 19.94 -1.85
C ALA A 352 -20.12 18.72 -2.64
N ARG A 353 -21.43 18.58 -2.86
CA ARG A 353 -21.97 17.39 -3.55
C ARG A 353 -21.43 17.21 -4.95
N HIS A 354 -21.33 18.30 -5.70
CA HIS A 354 -20.78 18.28 -7.06
C HIS A 354 -19.30 17.86 -7.07
N ILE A 355 -18.49 18.33 -6.10
CA ILE A 355 -17.09 17.93 -5.93
C ILE A 355 -16.99 16.46 -5.56
N ARG A 356 -17.77 16.01 -4.55
CA ARG A 356 -17.79 14.61 -4.13
C ARG A 356 -18.17 13.68 -5.29
N LYS A 357 -19.17 14.09 -6.11
CA LYS A 357 -19.58 13.36 -7.30
C LYS A 357 -18.44 13.26 -8.33
N ALA A 358 -17.77 14.37 -8.63
CA ALA A 358 -16.65 14.40 -9.56
C ALA A 358 -15.50 13.49 -9.07
N LEU A 359 -15.16 13.53 -7.79
CA LEU A 359 -14.13 12.67 -7.21
C LEU A 359 -14.51 11.19 -7.25
N SER A 360 -15.78 10.84 -7.03
CA SER A 360 -16.23 9.44 -7.04
C SER A 360 -16.36 8.85 -8.47
N ALA A 361 -16.40 9.70 -9.48
CA ALA A 361 -16.43 9.28 -10.89
C ALA A 361 -15.03 8.97 -11.46
N ARG A 362 -13.98 9.34 -10.73
CA ARG A 362 -12.60 9.08 -11.17
C ARG A 362 -12.28 7.59 -11.17
N ASP A 363 -11.45 7.19 -12.11
CA ASP A 363 -10.76 5.91 -12.06
C ASP A 363 -9.56 5.98 -11.12
N GLY A 364 -9.07 4.81 -10.68
CA GLY A 364 -7.90 4.72 -9.82
C GLY A 364 -8.22 4.82 -8.33
N ALA A 365 -7.34 5.47 -7.57
CA ALA A 365 -7.44 5.59 -6.13
C ALA A 365 -8.63 6.47 -5.69
N ILE A 366 -9.25 6.12 -4.56
CA ILE A 366 -10.30 6.93 -3.95
C ILE A 366 -9.65 8.17 -3.32
N VAL A 367 -9.98 9.35 -3.84
CA VAL A 367 -9.46 10.63 -3.36
C VAL A 367 -10.34 11.12 -2.20
N PRO A 368 -9.80 11.31 -0.98
CA PRO A 368 -10.56 11.84 0.14
C PRO A 368 -10.92 13.33 -0.07
N LEU A 369 -12.16 13.67 0.25
CA LEU A 369 -12.63 15.04 0.37
C LEU A 369 -12.58 15.46 1.84
N LEU A 370 -11.77 16.46 2.15
CA LEU A 370 -11.53 16.98 3.49
C LEU A 370 -12.24 18.32 3.64
N MET A 371 -13.14 18.42 4.60
CA MET A 371 -14.01 19.60 4.79
C MET A 371 -13.99 20.12 6.24
N ASP A 372 -13.19 19.54 7.10
CA ASP A 372 -13.15 19.84 8.53
C ASP A 372 -11.94 20.74 8.92
N GLU A 373 -12.07 21.44 10.04
CA GLU A 373 -11.03 22.34 10.55
C GLU A 373 -9.73 21.62 10.92
N THR A 374 -9.77 20.30 11.08
CA THR A 374 -8.60 19.45 11.40
C THR A 374 -8.02 18.76 10.17
N PHE A 375 -8.33 19.24 8.96
CA PHE A 375 -7.92 18.62 7.71
C PHE A 375 -6.41 18.36 7.61
N GLU A 376 -5.58 19.15 8.26
CA GLU A 376 -4.13 18.96 8.29
C GLU A 376 -3.73 17.58 8.81
N ILE A 377 -4.46 17.05 9.80
CA ILE A 377 -4.21 15.70 10.32
C ILE A 377 -4.34 14.66 9.20
N TRP A 378 -5.31 14.84 8.31
CA TRP A 378 -5.62 13.91 7.21
C TRP A 378 -4.78 14.13 5.97
N LEU A 379 -4.04 15.24 5.90
CA LEU A 379 -3.04 15.49 4.86
C LEU A 379 -1.73 14.72 5.10
N MET A 380 -1.53 14.17 6.30
CA MET A 380 -0.36 13.35 6.61
C MET A 380 -0.70 11.87 6.42
N LYS A 381 -0.01 11.20 5.50
CA LYS A 381 -0.08 9.74 5.30
C LYS A 381 0.67 9.04 6.42
N GLU A 382 0.11 7.93 6.89
CA GLU A 382 0.69 7.11 7.94
C GLU A 382 1.48 5.95 7.32
N ARG A 383 2.72 5.73 7.77
CA ARG A 383 3.54 4.60 7.37
C ARG A 383 4.02 3.86 8.63
N SER A 384 3.97 2.54 8.58
CA SER A 384 4.58 1.69 9.60
C SER A 384 5.82 1.02 9.01
N VAL A 385 6.94 1.09 9.71
CA VAL A 385 8.18 0.42 9.35
C VAL A 385 8.53 -0.53 10.48
N CYS A 386 8.63 -1.81 10.17
CA CYS A 386 9.00 -2.85 11.13
C CYS A 386 10.31 -3.49 10.67
N ILE A 387 11.33 -3.48 11.52
CA ILE A 387 12.67 -3.98 11.22
C ILE A 387 13.00 -5.10 12.20
N ASP A 388 13.34 -6.28 11.70
CA ASP A 388 14.02 -7.30 12.50
C ASP A 388 15.48 -6.89 12.65
N THR A 389 15.87 -6.47 13.86
CA THR A 389 17.21 -6.01 14.17
C THR A 389 18.16 -7.17 14.42
N THR A 390 17.66 -8.37 14.66
CA THR A 390 18.50 -9.58 14.88
C THR A 390 19.20 -10.02 13.60
N ALA A 391 18.57 -9.77 12.43
CA ALA A 391 19.12 -10.05 11.10
C ALA A 391 20.09 -8.95 10.60
N ALA A 392 20.33 -7.90 11.37
CA ALA A 392 21.10 -6.73 10.95
C ALA A 392 22.63 -6.96 10.83
N GLY A 393 23.10 -8.19 11.07
CA GLY A 393 24.50 -8.57 10.81
C GLY A 393 25.53 -7.81 11.64
N GLY A 394 25.20 -7.40 12.85
CA GLY A 394 26.10 -6.68 13.76
C GLY A 394 26.07 -5.15 13.58
N ASN A 395 25.03 -4.60 12.97
CA ASN A 395 24.82 -3.15 12.98
C ASN A 395 24.49 -2.69 14.42
N ALA A 396 25.53 -2.21 15.12
CA ALA A 396 25.42 -1.77 16.52
C ALA A 396 24.42 -0.63 16.71
N ALA A 397 24.19 0.21 15.71
CA ALA A 397 23.23 1.30 15.77
C ALA A 397 21.78 0.81 15.82
N LEU A 398 21.45 -0.29 15.13
CA LEU A 398 20.12 -0.93 15.19
C LEU A 398 19.92 -1.75 16.49
N LEU A 399 21.02 -2.27 17.07
CA LEU A 399 20.95 -3.03 18.33
C LEU A 399 20.85 -2.13 19.56
N ALA A 400 21.23 -0.85 19.43
CA ALA A 400 21.26 0.13 20.53
C ALA A 400 20.01 1.04 20.56
N SER A 401 19.11 0.92 19.61
CA SER A 401 17.85 1.69 19.51
C SER A 401 16.70 0.92 20.14
#